data_a70edd10036c09a292068ed977226750
#
_entry.id   a70edd10036c09a292068ed977226750
#
_cell.length_a   1.000
_cell.length_b   1.000
_cell.length_c   1.000
_cell.angle_alpha   90.00
_cell.angle_beta   90.00
_cell.angle_gamma   90.00
#
_symmetry.space_group_name_H-M   'P 1'
#
loop_
_entity.id
_entity.type
_entity.pdbx_description
1 polymer ?
#
loop_
_entity_poly.entity_id
_entity_poly.type
_entity_poly.pdbx_seq_one_letter_code
_entity_poly.pdbx_strand_id
1 'polypeptide(L)'
;LCTLGKIIGGGMPLAAIAGREEIMRHFDKSAVGEEGFTFQTGTLSGNPLASIAGLKTLEILRRPGAYETLYANGKRLMAAISDPLTAHGIPHQIVGSPVLFDVVFTGDPVRDYRDMMKGDADSAAIFNAAVREKGILKPGAKLYTHLALTEEDLQQTEAAFAYAAAQVAAQGNAA
;
A
#
# COMPACT_ATOMS: atom_id res chain seq x y z
N LEU A 1 11.43 -13.89 -12.17
CA LEU A 1 10.57 -12.88 -12.79
C LEU A 1 10.05 -11.93 -11.74
N CYS A 2 9.94 -10.65 -12.10
CA CYS A 2 9.29 -9.62 -11.33
C CYS A 2 8.24 -8.95 -12.22
N THR A 3 7.01 -8.84 -11.73
CA THR A 3 5.96 -8.07 -12.41
C THR A 3 5.77 -6.75 -11.67
N LEU A 4 5.77 -5.67 -12.43
CA LEU A 4 5.61 -4.31 -11.95
C LEU A 4 4.35 -3.71 -12.54
N GLY A 5 3.63 -2.92 -11.76
CA GLY A 5 2.39 -2.30 -12.22
C GLY A 5 1.94 -1.18 -11.30
N LYS A 6 0.74 -0.69 -11.53
CA LYS A 6 0.06 0.33 -10.72
C LYS A 6 0.93 1.59 -10.51
N ILE A 7 1.61 1.67 -9.38
CA ILE A 7 2.37 2.86 -8.93
C ILE A 7 3.43 3.32 -9.94
N ILE A 8 4.06 2.38 -10.68
CA ILE A 8 5.08 2.71 -11.68
C ILE A 8 4.53 3.53 -12.85
N GLY A 9 3.23 3.47 -13.08
CA GLY A 9 2.56 4.19 -14.17
C GLY A 9 2.21 5.64 -13.85
N GLY A 10 2.40 6.10 -12.59
CA GLY A 10 2.05 7.46 -12.21
C GLY A 10 0.56 7.80 -12.43
N GLY A 11 -0.33 6.84 -12.22
CA GLY A 11 -1.76 6.94 -12.48
C GLY A 11 -2.19 6.49 -13.87
N MET A 12 -1.25 6.21 -14.78
CA MET A 12 -1.54 5.75 -16.14
C MET A 12 -1.36 4.23 -16.25
N PRO A 13 -2.01 3.57 -17.24
CA PRO A 13 -1.96 2.11 -17.40
C PRO A 13 -0.60 1.65 -17.93
N LEU A 14 0.35 1.48 -17.02
CA LEU A 14 1.69 0.95 -17.28
C LEU A 14 1.94 -0.30 -16.42
N ALA A 15 2.49 -1.31 -17.05
CA ALA A 15 3.01 -2.49 -16.40
C ALA A 15 4.34 -2.91 -17.06
N ALA A 16 5.15 -3.64 -16.34
CA ALA A 16 6.40 -4.18 -16.85
C ALA A 16 6.65 -5.59 -16.29
N ILE A 17 7.38 -6.37 -17.06
CA ILE A 17 7.93 -7.65 -16.63
C ILE A 17 9.45 -7.51 -16.71
N ALA A 18 10.13 -7.89 -15.65
CA ALA A 18 11.57 -7.89 -15.57
C ALA A 18 12.08 -9.23 -15.02
N GLY A 19 13.29 -9.61 -15.36
CA GLY A 19 13.84 -10.86 -14.88
C GLY A 19 15.24 -11.13 -15.44
N ARG A 20 15.75 -12.32 -15.13
CA ARG A 20 17.02 -12.77 -15.66
C ARG A 20 16.96 -12.91 -17.19
N GLU A 21 18.04 -12.61 -17.87
CA GLU A 21 18.12 -12.61 -19.33
C GLU A 21 17.70 -13.95 -19.95
N GLU A 22 18.11 -15.05 -19.34
CA GLU A 22 17.75 -16.39 -19.80
C GLU A 22 16.24 -16.67 -19.84
N ILE A 23 15.45 -15.94 -19.04
CA ILE A 23 14.00 -16.01 -19.05
C ILE A 23 13.41 -14.94 -19.98
N MET A 24 13.92 -13.71 -19.92
CA MET A 24 13.39 -12.59 -20.69
C MET A 24 13.65 -12.75 -22.19
N ARG A 25 14.69 -13.46 -22.60
CA ARG A 25 14.94 -13.77 -24.02
C ARG A 25 13.80 -14.51 -24.73
N HIS A 26 12.92 -15.19 -23.97
CA HIS A 26 11.74 -15.84 -24.55
C HIS A 26 10.69 -14.87 -25.09
N PHE A 27 10.82 -13.57 -24.83
CA PHE A 27 10.02 -12.52 -25.48
C PHE A 27 10.63 -12.03 -26.79
N ASP A 28 11.83 -12.51 -27.16
CA ASP A 28 12.50 -12.21 -28.42
C ASP A 28 12.53 -13.46 -29.29
N LYS A 29 11.65 -13.49 -30.29
CA LYS A 29 11.54 -14.59 -31.25
C LYS A 29 12.83 -14.87 -32.00
N SER A 30 13.65 -13.83 -32.25
CA SER A 30 14.93 -13.98 -32.93
C SER A 30 15.98 -14.71 -32.09
N ALA A 31 15.85 -14.63 -30.76
CA ALA A 31 16.77 -15.25 -29.82
C ALA A 31 16.44 -16.72 -29.50
N VAL A 32 15.18 -17.14 -29.63
CA VAL A 32 14.73 -18.48 -29.17
C VAL A 32 13.99 -19.30 -30.22
N GLY A 33 13.73 -18.74 -31.40
CA GLY A 33 12.95 -19.40 -32.46
C GLY A 33 11.44 -19.45 -32.17
N GLU A 34 10.68 -20.04 -33.07
CA GLU A 34 9.22 -20.11 -32.98
C GLU A 34 8.73 -20.87 -31.75
N GLU A 35 9.31 -22.03 -31.48
CA GLU A 35 8.90 -22.91 -30.39
C GLU A 35 9.25 -22.38 -29.01
N GLY A 36 10.31 -21.58 -28.91
CA GLY A 36 10.77 -20.96 -27.64
C GLY A 36 10.10 -19.63 -27.34
N PHE A 37 9.41 -19.04 -28.28
CA PHE A 37 8.87 -17.69 -28.17
C PHE A 37 7.59 -17.65 -27.34
N THR A 38 7.56 -16.74 -26.38
CA THR A 38 6.36 -16.42 -25.58
C THR A 38 5.78 -15.10 -26.07
N PHE A 39 4.63 -15.16 -26.71
CA PHE A 39 3.94 -13.96 -27.19
C PHE A 39 3.38 -13.15 -26.03
N GLN A 40 3.78 -11.89 -25.95
CA GLN A 40 3.26 -10.94 -24.97
C GLN A 40 2.89 -9.64 -25.69
N THR A 41 1.61 -9.29 -25.67
CA THR A 41 1.12 -8.03 -26.21
C THR A 41 -0.12 -7.56 -25.46
N GLY A 42 -0.43 -6.29 -25.59
CA GLY A 42 -1.64 -5.68 -25.08
C GLY A 42 -1.91 -4.37 -25.83
N THR A 43 -3.17 -4.04 -26.00
CA THR A 43 -3.60 -2.84 -26.75
C THR A 43 -2.93 -1.55 -26.25
N LEU A 44 -2.64 -1.47 -24.95
CA LEU A 44 -2.01 -0.30 -24.33
C LEU A 44 -0.48 -0.45 -24.19
N SER A 45 0.11 -1.55 -24.64
CA SER A 45 1.57 -1.76 -24.57
C SER A 45 2.30 -0.68 -25.36
N GLY A 46 3.31 -0.05 -24.75
CA GLY A 46 4.08 1.03 -25.38
C GLY A 46 3.34 2.36 -25.49
N ASN A 47 2.19 2.52 -24.82
CA ASN A 47 1.45 3.77 -24.81
C ASN A 47 2.34 4.94 -24.36
N PRO A 48 2.54 5.99 -25.19
CA PRO A 48 3.48 7.06 -24.89
C PRO A 48 3.11 7.87 -23.66
N LEU A 49 1.82 8.08 -23.37
CA LEU A 49 1.39 8.81 -22.17
C LEU A 49 1.75 8.04 -20.91
N ALA A 50 1.47 6.74 -20.90
CA ALA A 50 1.81 5.88 -19.76
C ALA A 50 3.34 5.76 -19.59
N SER A 51 4.08 5.67 -20.69
CA SER A 51 5.55 5.61 -20.66
C SER A 51 6.16 6.89 -20.09
N ILE A 52 5.70 8.06 -20.51
CA ILE A 52 6.18 9.36 -19.99
C ILE A 52 5.81 9.51 -18.50
N ALA A 53 4.58 9.15 -18.11
CA ALA A 53 4.16 9.20 -16.71
C ALA A 53 5.02 8.27 -15.83
N GLY A 54 5.30 7.06 -16.30
CA GLY A 54 6.18 6.12 -15.62
C GLY A 54 7.61 6.61 -15.49
N LEU A 55 8.19 7.15 -16.57
CA LEU A 55 9.52 7.77 -16.53
C LEU A 55 9.58 8.90 -15.51
N LYS A 56 8.55 9.74 -15.45
CA LYS A 56 8.47 10.84 -14.48
C LYS A 56 8.33 10.33 -13.04
N THR A 57 7.57 9.27 -12.83
CA THR A 57 7.46 8.63 -11.53
C THR A 57 8.81 8.10 -11.05
N LEU A 58 9.55 7.41 -11.93
CA LEU A 58 10.88 6.90 -11.61
C LEU A 58 11.89 8.04 -11.36
N GLU A 59 11.81 9.13 -12.11
CA GLU A 59 12.63 10.33 -11.88
C GLU A 59 12.39 10.90 -10.48
N ILE A 60 11.12 11.03 -10.06
CA ILE A 60 10.75 11.53 -8.74
C ILE A 60 11.28 10.60 -7.65
N LEU A 61 11.09 9.29 -7.81
CA LEU A 61 11.54 8.30 -6.83
C LEU A 61 13.08 8.20 -6.72
N ARG A 62 13.82 8.61 -7.76
CA ARG A 62 15.30 8.67 -7.73
C ARG A 62 15.86 9.91 -7.04
N ARG A 63 15.02 10.87 -6.67
CA ARG A 63 15.48 12.08 -5.98
C ARG A 63 16.07 11.71 -4.61
N PRO A 64 17.19 12.33 -4.22
CA PRO A 64 17.72 12.16 -2.87
C PRO A 64 16.63 12.49 -1.82
N GLY A 65 16.52 11.66 -0.80
CA GLY A 65 15.54 11.85 0.28
C GLY A 65 14.13 11.34 -0.03
N ALA A 66 13.81 10.91 -1.26
CA ALA A 66 12.45 10.47 -1.61
C ALA A 66 12.01 9.24 -0.79
N TYR A 67 12.83 8.22 -0.74
CA TYR A 67 12.51 7.02 0.05
C TYR A 67 12.57 7.28 1.55
N GLU A 68 13.51 8.08 2.02
CA GLU A 68 13.62 8.49 3.42
C GLU A 68 12.32 9.17 3.87
N THR A 69 11.79 10.09 3.05
CA THR A 69 10.51 10.78 3.31
C THR A 69 9.34 9.80 3.32
N LEU A 70 9.26 8.89 2.34
CA LEU A 70 8.22 7.86 2.29
C LEU A 70 8.22 7.00 3.55
N TYR A 71 9.39 6.53 3.97
CA TYR A 71 9.53 5.69 5.16
C TYR A 71 9.24 6.45 6.45
N ALA A 72 9.66 7.71 6.54
CA ALA A 72 9.38 8.56 7.70
C ALA A 72 7.86 8.80 7.85
N ASN A 73 7.19 9.21 6.79
CA ASN A 73 5.74 9.41 6.78
C ASN A 73 5.00 8.11 7.14
N GLY A 74 5.42 6.99 6.55
CA GLY A 74 4.81 5.71 6.85
C GLY A 74 4.95 5.28 8.29
N LYS A 75 6.14 5.40 8.88
CA LYS A 75 6.36 5.12 10.31
C LYS A 75 5.50 6.00 11.20
N ARG A 76 5.39 7.29 10.86
CA ARG A 76 4.54 8.24 11.57
C ARG A 76 3.07 7.81 11.52
N LEU A 77 2.55 7.43 10.36
CA LEU A 77 1.17 6.96 10.24
C LEU A 77 0.93 5.60 10.90
N MET A 78 1.91 4.69 10.89
CA MET A 78 1.83 3.43 11.63
C MET A 78 1.72 3.69 13.14
N ALA A 79 2.53 4.61 13.69
CA ALA A 79 2.45 5.01 15.08
C ALA A 79 1.11 5.70 15.39
N ALA A 80 0.64 6.58 14.51
CA ALA A 80 -0.64 7.27 14.65
C ALA A 80 -1.86 6.33 14.71
N ILE A 81 -1.75 5.11 14.18
CA ILE A 81 -2.76 4.05 14.37
C ILE A 81 -2.50 3.31 15.67
N SER A 82 -1.25 2.87 15.89
CA SER A 82 -0.92 1.95 16.98
C SER A 82 -1.02 2.61 18.35
N ASP A 83 -0.55 3.86 18.50
CA ASP A 83 -0.49 4.52 19.77
C ASP A 83 -1.88 4.72 20.41
N PRO A 84 -2.89 5.29 19.71
CA PRO A 84 -4.22 5.43 20.30
C PRO A 84 -4.92 4.08 20.51
N LEU A 85 -4.74 3.09 19.64
CA LEU A 85 -5.28 1.74 19.86
C LEU A 85 -4.68 1.10 21.11
N THR A 86 -3.37 1.25 21.32
CA THR A 86 -2.69 0.78 22.53
C THR A 86 -3.19 1.51 23.77
N ALA A 87 -3.36 2.83 23.72
CA ALA A 87 -3.89 3.63 24.82
C ALA A 87 -5.30 3.20 25.25
N HIS A 88 -6.10 2.73 24.33
CA HIS A 88 -7.43 2.18 24.59
C HIS A 88 -7.43 0.68 24.92
N GLY A 89 -6.26 0.03 24.98
CA GLY A 89 -6.15 -1.42 25.25
C GLY A 89 -6.70 -2.32 24.15
N ILE A 90 -6.81 -1.82 22.91
CA ILE A 90 -7.37 -2.57 21.79
C ILE A 90 -6.26 -3.45 21.18
N PRO A 91 -6.43 -4.79 21.17
CA PRO A 91 -5.46 -5.69 20.56
C PRO A 91 -5.35 -5.44 19.06
N HIS A 92 -4.15 -5.20 18.57
CA HIS A 92 -3.91 -4.96 17.15
C HIS A 92 -2.49 -5.31 16.73
N GLN A 93 -2.28 -5.53 15.45
CA GLN A 93 -0.98 -5.69 14.81
C GLN A 93 -0.89 -4.75 13.60
N ILE A 94 0.22 -4.02 13.49
CA ILE A 94 0.54 -3.30 12.25
C ILE A 94 1.38 -4.22 11.38
N VAL A 95 0.88 -4.55 10.19
CA VAL A 95 1.52 -5.49 9.28
C VAL A 95 1.97 -4.83 7.99
N GLY A 96 3.16 -5.13 7.53
CA GLY A 96 3.71 -4.60 6.28
C GLY A 96 4.92 -3.70 6.47
N SER A 97 5.22 -2.93 5.43
CA SER A 97 6.32 -1.95 5.38
C SER A 97 5.76 -0.53 5.53
N PRO A 98 6.52 0.44 6.02
CA PRO A 98 6.05 1.83 6.14
C PRO A 98 5.45 2.43 4.86
N VAL A 99 5.84 1.95 3.69
CA VAL A 99 5.29 2.43 2.42
C VAL A 99 4.00 1.72 2.01
N LEU A 100 3.72 0.56 2.62
CA LEU A 100 2.53 -0.25 2.38
C LEU A 100 2.26 -1.11 3.60
N PHE A 101 1.26 -0.78 4.38
CA PHE A 101 0.92 -1.46 5.62
C PHE A 101 -0.59 -1.54 5.82
N ASP A 102 -1.01 -2.28 6.83
CA ASP A 102 -2.38 -2.32 7.31
C ASP A 102 -2.42 -2.57 8.81
N VAL A 103 -3.59 -2.36 9.42
CA VAL A 103 -3.89 -2.71 10.79
C VAL A 103 -4.80 -3.95 10.82
N VAL A 104 -4.42 -4.93 11.62
CA VAL A 104 -5.22 -6.13 11.90
C VAL A 104 -5.60 -6.11 13.36
N PHE A 105 -6.89 -6.15 13.67
CA PHE A 105 -7.39 -6.13 15.05
C PHE A 105 -7.29 -7.53 15.65
N THR A 106 -6.16 -7.84 16.26
CA THR A 106 -5.88 -9.13 16.90
C THR A 106 -4.74 -9.01 17.91
N GLY A 107 -4.80 -9.78 18.98
CA GLY A 107 -3.69 -9.94 19.91
C GLY A 107 -2.65 -10.97 19.47
N ASP A 108 -3.00 -11.82 18.50
CA ASP A 108 -2.13 -12.87 18.00
C ASP A 108 -1.14 -12.37 16.93
N PRO A 109 0.06 -12.97 16.82
CA PRO A 109 1.00 -12.64 15.76
C PRO A 109 0.44 -12.95 14.38
N VAL A 110 0.52 -11.99 13.46
CA VAL A 110 0.12 -12.15 12.05
C VAL A 110 1.34 -12.45 11.20
N ARG A 111 1.45 -13.68 10.70
CA ARG A 111 2.59 -14.18 9.90
C ARG A 111 2.22 -14.39 8.43
N ASP A 112 0.95 -14.73 8.18
CA ASP A 112 0.44 -15.00 6.85
C ASP A 112 -1.02 -14.52 6.68
N TYR A 113 -1.57 -14.75 5.49
CA TYR A 113 -2.95 -14.36 5.18
C TYR A 113 -3.99 -15.08 6.06
N ARG A 114 -3.73 -16.32 6.48
CA ARG A 114 -4.67 -17.06 7.33
C ARG A 114 -4.74 -16.45 8.73
N ASP A 115 -3.61 -15.95 9.24
CA ASP A 115 -3.60 -15.21 10.51
C ASP A 115 -4.35 -13.88 10.39
N MET A 116 -4.18 -13.16 9.28
CA MET A 116 -4.96 -11.94 8.99
C MET A 116 -6.47 -12.18 9.02
N MET A 117 -6.93 -13.31 8.49
CA MET A 117 -8.35 -13.66 8.44
C MET A 117 -8.99 -13.95 9.80
N LYS A 118 -8.18 -14.12 10.85
CA LYS A 118 -8.64 -14.30 12.24
C LYS A 118 -8.88 -12.95 12.94
N GLY A 119 -8.49 -11.84 12.32
CA GLY A 119 -8.68 -10.50 12.87
C GLY A 119 -10.16 -10.16 13.06
N ASP A 120 -10.44 -9.32 14.04
CA ASP A 120 -11.77 -8.81 14.31
C ASP A 120 -12.24 -7.89 13.18
N ALA A 121 -13.17 -8.39 12.38
CA ALA A 121 -13.72 -7.69 11.22
C ALA A 121 -14.66 -6.53 11.64
N ASP A 122 -15.31 -6.63 12.77
CA ASP A 122 -16.23 -5.60 13.27
C ASP A 122 -15.44 -4.37 13.73
N SER A 123 -14.39 -4.56 14.52
CA SER A 123 -13.45 -3.49 14.89
C SER A 123 -12.82 -2.83 13.66
N ALA A 124 -12.45 -3.61 12.65
CA ALA A 124 -11.92 -3.09 11.38
C ALA A 124 -12.97 -2.25 10.62
N ALA A 125 -14.22 -2.70 10.58
CA ALA A 125 -15.32 -1.98 9.94
C ALA A 125 -15.60 -0.64 10.63
N ILE A 126 -15.67 -0.63 11.96
CA ILE A 126 -15.86 0.57 12.78
C ILE A 126 -14.72 1.56 12.54
N PHE A 127 -13.47 1.10 12.64
CA PHE A 127 -12.29 1.92 12.43
C PHE A 127 -12.32 2.58 11.04
N ASN A 128 -12.57 1.79 9.99
CA ASN A 128 -12.59 2.30 8.62
C ASN A 128 -13.75 3.29 8.38
N ALA A 129 -14.92 3.07 8.98
CA ALA A 129 -16.04 3.99 8.89
C ALA A 129 -15.72 5.33 9.57
N ALA A 130 -15.20 5.29 10.80
CA ALA A 130 -14.83 6.47 11.57
C ALA A 130 -13.70 7.29 10.88
N VAL A 131 -12.71 6.64 10.31
CA VAL A 131 -11.65 7.30 9.51
C VAL A 131 -12.27 8.05 8.32
N ARG A 132 -13.25 7.44 7.64
CA ARG A 132 -13.94 8.05 6.50
C ARG A 132 -14.81 9.24 6.92
N GLU A 133 -15.46 9.19 8.07
CA GLU A 133 -16.21 10.32 8.63
C GLU A 133 -15.34 11.56 8.84
N LYS A 134 -14.04 11.37 9.08
CA LYS A 134 -13.05 12.45 9.22
C LYS A 134 -12.44 12.88 7.89
N GLY A 135 -12.98 12.43 6.76
CA GLY A 135 -12.56 12.84 5.43
C GLY A 135 -11.34 12.10 4.89
N ILE A 136 -10.88 11.04 5.55
CA ILE A 136 -9.75 10.24 5.08
C ILE A 136 -10.27 9.01 4.32
N LEU A 137 -9.96 8.93 3.04
CA LEU A 137 -10.30 7.79 2.21
C LEU A 137 -9.31 6.64 2.41
N LYS A 138 -9.55 5.84 3.45
CA LYS A 138 -8.84 4.58 3.65
C LYS A 138 -9.63 3.44 3.00
N PRO A 139 -9.05 2.64 2.10
CA PRO A 139 -9.67 1.41 1.62
C PRO A 139 -9.81 0.40 2.75
N GLY A 140 -10.64 -0.61 2.56
CA GLY A 140 -10.89 -1.66 3.56
C GLY A 140 -9.63 -2.40 4.02
N ALA A 141 -8.63 -2.48 3.15
CA ALA A 141 -7.32 -3.04 3.45
C ALA A 141 -6.23 -2.20 2.79
N LYS A 142 -5.05 -2.17 3.41
CA LYS A 142 -3.81 -1.52 2.94
C LYS A 142 -3.87 0.01 2.94
N LEU A 143 -2.84 0.59 3.54
CA LEU A 143 -2.52 2.02 3.43
C LEU A 143 -1.25 2.17 2.60
N TYR A 144 -1.25 3.18 1.74
CA TYR A 144 -0.10 3.55 0.92
C TYR A 144 0.33 4.96 1.30
N THR A 145 1.62 5.15 1.58
CA THR A 145 2.18 6.48 1.72
C THR A 145 2.65 7.01 0.37
N HIS A 146 2.66 8.32 0.22
CA HIS A 146 3.16 8.97 -1.00
C HIS A 146 3.88 10.29 -0.68
N LEU A 147 4.68 10.76 -1.65
CA LEU A 147 5.53 11.94 -1.46
C LEU A 147 4.77 13.27 -1.45
N ALA A 148 3.51 13.27 -1.90
CA ALA A 148 2.69 14.47 -1.92
C ALA A 148 1.91 14.73 -0.61
N LEU A 149 2.09 13.89 0.42
CA LEU A 149 1.52 14.16 1.74
C LEU A 149 2.16 15.40 2.33
N THR A 150 1.34 16.39 2.66
CA THR A 150 1.74 17.59 3.39
C THR A 150 1.71 17.35 4.89
N GLU A 151 2.28 18.26 5.67
CA GLU A 151 2.18 18.20 7.13
C GLU A 151 0.72 18.30 7.61
N GLU A 152 -0.10 19.10 6.93
CA GLU A 152 -1.53 19.22 7.21
C GLU A 152 -2.28 17.89 6.96
N ASP A 153 -1.99 17.21 5.83
CA ASP A 153 -2.57 15.90 5.52
C ASP A 153 -2.19 14.86 6.60
N LEU A 154 -0.94 14.88 7.06
CA LEU A 154 -0.47 13.97 8.10
C LEU A 154 -1.19 14.25 9.43
N GLN A 155 -1.29 15.50 9.85
CA GLN A 155 -1.98 15.89 11.09
C GLN A 155 -3.48 15.56 11.03
N GLN A 156 -4.14 15.82 9.91
CA GLN A 156 -5.54 15.44 9.72
C GLN A 156 -5.72 13.92 9.82
N THR A 157 -4.81 13.17 9.22
CA THR A 157 -4.87 11.70 9.24
C THR A 157 -4.62 11.15 10.65
N GLU A 158 -3.67 11.71 11.40
CA GLU A 158 -3.42 11.36 12.80
C GLU A 158 -4.66 11.60 13.68
N ALA A 159 -5.29 12.77 13.53
CA ALA A 159 -6.52 13.09 14.26
C ALA A 159 -7.67 12.13 13.89
N ALA A 160 -7.77 11.74 12.63
CA ALA A 160 -8.77 10.78 12.17
C ALA A 160 -8.54 9.38 12.77
N PHE A 161 -7.30 8.93 12.87
CA PHE A 161 -6.96 7.64 13.48
C PHE A 161 -7.20 7.63 14.99
N ALA A 162 -6.87 8.71 15.69
CA ALA A 162 -7.17 8.85 17.10
C ALA A 162 -8.69 8.81 17.38
N TYR A 163 -9.47 9.52 16.57
CA TYR A 163 -10.93 9.47 16.63
C TYR A 163 -11.46 8.04 16.39
N ALA A 164 -10.94 7.37 15.36
CA ALA A 164 -11.37 6.02 15.01
C ALA A 164 -11.05 5.00 16.11
N ALA A 165 -9.89 5.10 16.75
CA ALA A 165 -9.54 4.26 17.90
C ALA A 165 -10.52 4.44 19.06
N ALA A 166 -10.94 5.68 19.36
CA ALA A 166 -11.95 5.95 20.37
C ALA A 166 -13.33 5.36 20.03
N GLN A 167 -13.72 5.35 18.74
CA GLN A 167 -14.99 4.71 18.31
C GLN A 167 -14.96 3.20 18.50
N VAL A 168 -13.83 2.54 18.16
CA VAL A 168 -13.66 1.09 18.40
C VAL A 168 -13.73 0.78 19.90
N ALA A 169 -13.07 1.58 20.75
CA ALA A 169 -13.11 1.41 22.20
C ALA A 169 -14.52 1.57 22.78
N ALA A 170 -15.30 2.53 22.29
CA ALA A 170 -16.65 2.79 22.77
C ALA A 170 -17.61 1.62 22.48
N GLN A 171 -17.45 0.94 21.36
CA GLN A 171 -18.31 -0.21 21.02
C GLN A 171 -17.85 -1.52 21.72
N GLY A 172 -16.54 -1.70 21.96
CA GLY A 172 -16.04 -2.84 22.74
C GLY A 172 -16.51 -2.82 24.21
N ASN A 173 -16.86 -1.66 24.75
CA ASN A 173 -17.40 -1.51 26.11
C ASN A 173 -18.92 -1.68 26.17
N ALA A 174 -19.63 -1.79 25.04
CA ALA A 174 -21.10 -1.90 24.96
C ALA A 174 -21.57 -3.35 24.72
N ALA A 175 -20.66 -4.28 24.50
CA ALA A 175 -20.91 -5.71 24.30
C ALA A 175 -20.51 -6.51 25.53
#